data_eb4700c4a5f2094baf51a7aa3e90f161
#
_entry.id   eb4700c4a5f2094baf51a7aa3e90f161
#
_cell.length_a   1.000
_cell.length_b   1.000
_cell.length_c   1.000
_cell.angle_alpha   90.00
_cell.angle_beta   90.00
_cell.angle_gamma   90.00
#
_symmetry.space_group_name_H-M   'P 1'
#
loop_
_entity.id
_entity.type
_entity.pdbx_description
1 polymer ?
#
loop_
_entity_poly.entity_id
_entity_poly.type
_entity_poly.pdbx_seq_one_letter_code
_entity_poly.pdbx_strand_id
1 'polypeptide(L)'
;TGIKEIAFAEGAAPEAISDYAFLNCDSLSTITLPNSIKSIGRGVFYDCDTLKSVTLPTSITKIAEQTFYNCDFLQSVTIPKGVTEIGFDAFAYCPKLTTISLPSTLTTIGSNCFRGTGLTSITLTEGITTLEYGTFADSKLASVKLPKSLTQIISRSDGYNAGGLPSEYYKFQKNVYINGNQSGAFHNCKELESINVNGAVLTALGTYTFNECDKLRSIDLSSTKLEEISAYAFYSCDSLRTVTFPATVKSIGQGAFYYNQSLESL
;
A
#
# COMPACT_ATOMS: atom_id res chain seq x y z
N THR A 1 9.12 -21.11 -12.94
CA THR A 1 9.32 -21.54 -14.34
C THR A 1 10.67 -21.06 -14.85
N GLY A 2 11.30 -21.79 -15.83
CA GLY A 2 12.60 -21.43 -16.40
C GLY A 2 12.55 -20.38 -17.52
N ILE A 3 11.43 -19.63 -17.67
CA ILE A 3 11.29 -18.57 -18.68
C ILE A 3 12.19 -17.39 -18.32
N LYS A 4 13.18 -17.11 -19.17
CA LYS A 4 14.15 -16.02 -18.98
C LYS A 4 13.78 -14.75 -19.74
N GLU A 5 13.09 -14.90 -20.85
CA GLU A 5 12.71 -13.82 -21.76
C GLU A 5 11.34 -14.11 -22.37
N ILE A 6 10.57 -13.06 -22.56
CA ILE A 6 9.31 -13.06 -23.30
C ILE A 6 9.40 -11.97 -24.35
N ALA A 7 9.40 -12.40 -25.62
CA ALA A 7 9.40 -11.50 -26.75
C ALA A 7 8.04 -11.58 -27.48
N PHE A 8 7.53 -10.44 -27.84
CA PHE A 8 6.36 -10.33 -28.73
C PHE A 8 6.84 -10.26 -30.16
N ALA A 9 6.29 -11.13 -31.02
CA ALA A 9 6.66 -11.13 -32.45
C ALA A 9 6.38 -9.75 -33.08
N GLU A 10 7.20 -9.39 -34.10
CA GLU A 10 6.98 -8.17 -34.85
C GLU A 10 5.57 -8.19 -35.49
N GLY A 11 4.84 -7.09 -35.34
CA GLY A 11 3.45 -6.97 -35.80
C GLY A 11 2.40 -7.66 -34.89
N ALA A 12 2.80 -8.37 -33.85
CA ALA A 12 1.86 -8.87 -32.87
C ALA A 12 1.21 -7.70 -32.10
N ALA A 13 -0.11 -7.71 -32.00
CA ALA A 13 -0.87 -6.68 -31.34
C ALA A 13 -1.84 -7.28 -30.29
N PRO A 14 -1.30 -7.97 -29.23
CA PRO A 14 -2.16 -8.47 -28.18
C PRO A 14 -2.86 -7.29 -27.49
N GLU A 15 -4.15 -7.44 -27.21
CA GLU A 15 -4.94 -6.38 -26.55
C GLU A 15 -5.08 -6.58 -25.04
N ALA A 16 -4.83 -7.80 -24.55
CA ALA A 16 -4.94 -8.13 -23.13
C ALA A 16 -3.94 -9.21 -22.70
N ILE A 17 -3.58 -9.17 -21.43
CA ILE A 17 -2.89 -10.26 -20.73
C ILE A 17 -3.86 -10.79 -19.68
N SER A 18 -4.11 -12.11 -19.72
CA SER A 18 -5.01 -12.79 -18.79
C SER A 18 -4.46 -12.86 -17.38
N ASP A 19 -5.33 -13.15 -16.41
CA ASP A 19 -4.93 -13.37 -15.02
C ASP A 19 -3.83 -14.43 -14.92
N TYR A 20 -2.83 -14.15 -14.07
CA TYR A 20 -1.72 -15.04 -13.75
C TYR A 20 -0.89 -15.53 -14.96
N ALA A 21 -0.90 -14.80 -16.08
CA ALA A 21 -0.24 -15.25 -17.33
C ALA A 21 1.25 -15.54 -17.16
N PHE A 22 1.96 -14.82 -16.27
CA PHE A 22 3.38 -14.99 -15.99
C PHE A 22 3.62 -15.36 -14.52
N LEU A 23 2.66 -16.02 -13.87
CA LEU A 23 2.79 -16.53 -12.49
C LEU A 23 4.06 -17.37 -12.33
N ASN A 24 4.85 -17.13 -11.26
CA ASN A 24 6.07 -17.87 -10.91
C ASN A 24 7.09 -17.94 -12.06
N CYS A 25 7.25 -16.85 -12.81
CA CYS A 25 8.30 -16.73 -13.82
C CYS A 25 9.64 -16.34 -13.17
N ASP A 26 10.20 -17.24 -12.31
CA ASP A 26 11.33 -16.99 -11.42
C ASP A 26 12.66 -16.73 -12.14
N SER A 27 12.73 -16.91 -13.45
CA SER A 27 13.92 -16.62 -14.27
C SER A 27 13.77 -15.36 -15.14
N LEU A 28 12.57 -14.75 -15.14
CA LEU A 28 12.27 -13.54 -15.91
C LEU A 28 12.81 -12.31 -15.17
N SER A 29 13.80 -11.64 -15.76
CA SER A 29 14.41 -10.47 -15.10
C SER A 29 13.82 -9.13 -15.54
N THR A 30 13.40 -9.03 -16.79
CA THR A 30 12.79 -7.82 -17.35
C THR A 30 11.78 -8.18 -18.43
N ILE A 31 10.79 -7.34 -18.64
CA ILE A 31 9.84 -7.46 -19.74
C ILE A 31 9.36 -6.09 -20.21
N THR A 32 9.19 -5.94 -21.51
CA THR A 32 8.52 -4.78 -22.12
C THR A 32 7.22 -5.23 -22.75
N LEU A 33 6.12 -4.71 -22.24
CA LEU A 33 4.78 -4.99 -22.77
C LEU A 33 4.45 -4.02 -23.91
N PRO A 34 3.92 -4.51 -25.05
CA PRO A 34 3.57 -3.65 -26.18
C PRO A 34 2.39 -2.73 -25.86
N ASN A 35 2.40 -1.54 -26.44
CA ASN A 35 1.36 -0.53 -26.25
C ASN A 35 -0.02 -0.89 -26.84
N SER A 36 -0.11 -2.00 -27.60
CA SER A 36 -1.40 -2.56 -28.03
C SER A 36 -2.23 -3.12 -26.86
N ILE A 37 -1.58 -3.50 -25.75
CA ILE A 37 -2.25 -4.06 -24.58
C ILE A 37 -3.04 -2.96 -23.87
N LYS A 38 -4.33 -3.17 -23.75
CA LYS A 38 -5.32 -2.28 -23.10
C LYS A 38 -5.64 -2.69 -21.66
N SER A 39 -5.39 -3.98 -21.33
CA SER A 39 -5.66 -4.52 -20.00
C SER A 39 -4.64 -5.56 -19.60
N ILE A 40 -4.30 -5.54 -18.30
CA ILE A 40 -3.43 -6.51 -17.64
C ILE A 40 -4.27 -7.14 -16.53
N GLY A 41 -4.39 -8.45 -16.55
CA GLY A 41 -5.15 -9.22 -15.59
C GLY A 41 -4.50 -9.23 -14.19
N ARG A 42 -5.19 -9.87 -13.27
CA ARG A 42 -4.76 -10.06 -11.89
C ARG A 42 -3.51 -10.95 -11.83
N GLY A 43 -2.59 -10.61 -10.89
CA GLY A 43 -1.45 -11.46 -10.56
C GLY A 43 -0.55 -11.82 -11.75
N VAL A 44 -0.52 -10.99 -12.80
CA VAL A 44 0.23 -11.33 -14.03
C VAL A 44 1.67 -11.66 -13.74
N PHE A 45 2.32 -10.98 -12.80
CA PHE A 45 3.70 -11.22 -12.37
C PHE A 45 3.78 -11.71 -10.91
N TYR A 46 2.77 -12.38 -10.42
CA TYR A 46 2.74 -12.91 -9.06
C TYR A 46 3.89 -13.91 -8.84
N ASP A 47 4.64 -13.77 -7.72
CA ASP A 47 5.83 -14.61 -7.40
C ASP A 47 6.89 -14.64 -8.53
N CYS A 48 7.14 -13.53 -9.20
CA CYS A 48 8.25 -13.41 -10.16
C CYS A 48 9.52 -12.91 -9.44
N ASP A 49 10.18 -13.81 -8.69
CA ASP A 49 11.23 -13.45 -7.73
C ASP A 49 12.42 -12.69 -8.34
N THR A 50 12.82 -13.00 -9.56
CA THR A 50 13.96 -12.34 -10.23
C THR A 50 13.61 -11.11 -11.05
N LEU A 51 12.31 -10.75 -11.13
CA LEU A 51 11.84 -9.62 -11.94
C LEU A 51 12.33 -8.29 -11.34
N LYS A 52 13.14 -7.56 -12.09
CA LYS A 52 13.74 -6.28 -11.65
C LYS A 52 12.97 -5.06 -12.12
N SER A 53 12.45 -5.12 -13.33
CA SER A 53 11.69 -4.03 -13.92
C SER A 53 10.72 -4.48 -14.98
N VAL A 54 9.63 -3.73 -15.13
CA VAL A 54 8.62 -3.94 -16.16
C VAL A 54 8.32 -2.61 -16.83
N THR A 55 8.30 -2.62 -18.16
CA THR A 55 7.75 -1.50 -18.93
C THR A 55 6.30 -1.80 -19.25
N LEU A 56 5.41 -1.04 -18.61
CA LEU A 56 3.95 -1.17 -18.78
C LEU A 56 3.47 -0.40 -20.02
N PRO A 57 2.41 -0.88 -20.70
CA PRO A 57 1.82 -0.18 -21.84
C PRO A 57 1.14 1.12 -21.38
N THR A 58 1.28 2.17 -22.19
CA THR A 58 0.75 3.51 -21.85
C THR A 58 -0.78 3.60 -21.92
N SER A 59 -1.43 2.60 -22.49
CA SER A 59 -2.89 2.53 -22.70
C SER A 59 -3.69 2.02 -21.51
N ILE A 60 -3.04 1.41 -20.51
CA ILE A 60 -3.74 0.89 -19.33
C ILE A 60 -4.17 2.00 -18.39
N THR A 61 -5.33 1.81 -17.76
CA THR A 61 -5.88 2.75 -16.76
C THR A 61 -5.90 2.18 -15.34
N LYS A 62 -5.56 0.89 -15.21
CA LYS A 62 -5.51 0.18 -13.93
C LYS A 62 -4.27 -0.72 -13.86
N ILE A 63 -3.65 -0.77 -12.68
CA ILE A 63 -2.78 -1.86 -12.26
C ILE A 63 -3.69 -2.84 -11.50
N ALA A 64 -3.88 -4.03 -12.02
CA ALA A 64 -4.78 -5.01 -11.42
C ALA A 64 -4.27 -5.51 -10.07
N GLU A 65 -5.15 -6.18 -9.34
CA GLU A 65 -4.85 -6.78 -8.05
C GLU A 65 -3.67 -7.75 -8.17
N GLN A 66 -2.78 -7.74 -7.18
CA GLN A 66 -1.64 -8.66 -7.07
C GLN A 66 -0.69 -8.72 -8.28
N THR A 67 -0.75 -7.73 -9.18
CA THR A 67 0.05 -7.75 -10.43
C THR A 67 1.53 -8.05 -10.17
N PHE A 68 2.13 -7.49 -9.12
CA PHE A 68 3.53 -7.66 -8.72
C PHE A 68 3.67 -8.22 -7.30
N TYR A 69 2.70 -9.00 -6.84
CA TYR A 69 2.76 -9.59 -5.51
C TYR A 69 3.99 -10.48 -5.35
N ASN A 70 4.74 -10.27 -4.25
CA ASN A 70 5.92 -11.08 -3.89
C ASN A 70 7.00 -11.12 -5.01
N CYS A 71 7.27 -9.97 -5.63
CA CYS A 71 8.38 -9.82 -6.57
C CYS A 71 9.63 -9.33 -5.83
N ASP A 72 10.40 -10.26 -5.25
CA ASP A 72 11.50 -9.99 -4.32
C ASP A 72 12.57 -9.03 -4.86
N PHE A 73 12.85 -9.08 -6.14
CA PHE A 73 13.89 -8.26 -6.78
C PHE A 73 13.33 -7.07 -7.57
N LEU A 74 12.03 -6.79 -7.52
CA LEU A 74 11.44 -5.65 -8.24
C LEU A 74 11.98 -4.33 -7.68
N GLN A 75 12.71 -3.60 -8.51
CA GLN A 75 13.37 -2.34 -8.13
C GLN A 75 12.61 -1.11 -8.60
N SER A 76 11.98 -1.20 -9.77
CA SER A 76 11.29 -0.06 -10.37
C SER A 76 10.16 -0.50 -11.29
N VAL A 77 9.08 0.26 -11.25
CA VAL A 77 7.96 0.20 -12.21
C VAL A 77 7.56 1.63 -12.53
N THR A 78 7.50 1.94 -13.83
CA THR A 78 6.95 3.23 -14.28
C THR A 78 5.45 3.07 -14.44
N ILE A 79 4.68 3.73 -13.57
CA ILE A 79 3.22 3.75 -13.66
C ILE A 79 2.80 4.70 -14.79
N PRO A 80 2.04 4.25 -15.79
CA PRO A 80 1.57 5.11 -16.88
C PRO A 80 0.68 6.26 -16.39
N LYS A 81 0.79 7.41 -17.06
CA LYS A 81 0.06 8.63 -16.68
C LYS A 81 -1.47 8.50 -16.74
N GLY A 82 -1.99 7.51 -17.46
CA GLY A 82 -3.44 7.25 -17.55
C GLY A 82 -4.01 6.41 -16.40
N VAL A 83 -3.15 5.88 -15.51
CA VAL A 83 -3.59 5.00 -14.44
C VAL A 83 -4.35 5.80 -13.37
N THR A 84 -5.56 5.34 -13.06
CA THR A 84 -6.44 5.92 -12.03
C THR A 84 -6.60 5.03 -10.81
N GLU A 85 -6.25 3.75 -10.92
CA GLU A 85 -6.41 2.74 -9.86
C GLU A 85 -5.22 1.80 -9.80
N ILE A 86 -4.77 1.50 -8.58
CA ILE A 86 -3.85 0.42 -8.26
C ILE A 86 -4.58 -0.53 -7.31
N GLY A 87 -4.73 -1.78 -7.71
CA GLY A 87 -5.50 -2.79 -7.02
C GLY A 87 -4.89 -3.24 -5.68
N PHE A 88 -5.65 -4.02 -4.91
CA PHE A 88 -5.17 -4.56 -3.64
C PHE A 88 -3.96 -5.48 -3.86
N ASP A 89 -3.04 -5.48 -2.91
CA ASP A 89 -1.80 -6.27 -2.92
C ASP A 89 -0.91 -6.06 -4.18
N ALA A 90 -1.16 -5.03 -5.01
CA ALA A 90 -0.54 -4.93 -6.34
C ALA A 90 1.00 -4.93 -6.30
N PHE A 91 1.61 -4.37 -5.26
CA PHE A 91 3.06 -4.33 -5.01
C PHE A 91 3.42 -4.92 -3.64
N ALA A 92 2.52 -5.68 -3.02
CA ALA A 92 2.80 -6.24 -1.70
C ALA A 92 3.98 -7.20 -1.75
N TYR A 93 4.84 -7.11 -0.71
CA TYR A 93 6.05 -7.92 -0.57
C TYR A 93 7.06 -7.77 -1.72
N CYS A 94 7.31 -6.50 -2.11
CA CYS A 94 8.39 -6.12 -3.03
C CYS A 94 9.51 -5.39 -2.25
N PRO A 95 10.38 -6.07 -1.50
CA PRO A 95 11.32 -5.44 -0.57
C PRO A 95 12.43 -4.63 -1.24
N LYS A 96 12.65 -4.81 -2.54
CA LYS A 96 13.61 -4.03 -3.32
C LYS A 96 12.98 -2.81 -4.02
N LEU A 97 11.65 -2.66 -3.98
CA LEU A 97 10.96 -1.47 -4.49
C LEU A 97 11.14 -0.33 -3.48
N THR A 98 12.17 0.49 -3.68
CA THR A 98 12.54 1.57 -2.75
C THR A 98 11.95 2.91 -3.12
N THR A 99 11.51 3.08 -4.36
CA THR A 99 10.89 4.30 -4.87
C THR A 99 9.79 3.95 -5.87
N ILE A 100 8.74 4.75 -5.89
CA ILE A 100 7.68 4.69 -6.90
C ILE A 100 7.10 6.09 -7.12
N SER A 101 6.84 6.43 -8.38
CA SER A 101 6.18 7.69 -8.74
C SER A 101 4.74 7.41 -9.12
N LEU A 102 3.81 8.05 -8.43
CA LEU A 102 2.38 7.91 -8.70
C LEU A 102 1.92 8.98 -9.70
N PRO A 103 1.12 8.63 -10.72
CA PRO A 103 0.60 9.61 -11.67
C PRO A 103 -0.46 10.49 -11.00
N SER A 104 -0.56 11.75 -11.43
CA SER A 104 -1.53 12.70 -10.88
C SER A 104 -3.00 12.33 -11.11
N THR A 105 -3.26 11.38 -12.01
CA THR A 105 -4.58 10.81 -12.28
C THR A 105 -5.02 9.76 -11.26
N LEU A 106 -4.09 9.28 -10.40
CA LEU A 106 -4.38 8.21 -9.46
C LEU A 106 -5.33 8.68 -8.36
N THR A 107 -6.46 7.99 -8.22
CA THR A 107 -7.49 8.27 -7.20
C THR A 107 -7.70 7.13 -6.22
N THR A 108 -7.30 5.91 -6.60
CA THR A 108 -7.56 4.71 -5.80
C THR A 108 -6.30 3.88 -5.60
N ILE A 109 -5.99 3.59 -4.34
CA ILE A 109 -4.95 2.65 -3.92
C ILE A 109 -5.63 1.58 -3.06
N GLY A 110 -5.59 0.33 -3.51
CA GLY A 110 -6.22 -0.79 -2.82
C GLY A 110 -5.51 -1.15 -1.51
N SER A 111 -6.20 -1.95 -0.70
CA SER A 111 -5.65 -2.46 0.56
C SER A 111 -4.34 -3.23 0.36
N ASN A 112 -3.44 -3.15 1.35
CA ASN A 112 -2.11 -3.76 1.35
C ASN A 112 -1.24 -3.45 0.10
N CYS A 113 -1.61 -2.46 -0.72
CA CYS A 113 -0.99 -2.24 -2.04
C CYS A 113 0.54 -2.18 -2.00
N PHE A 114 1.11 -1.53 -0.99
CA PHE A 114 2.56 -1.37 -0.78
C PHE A 114 3.06 -2.05 0.50
N ARG A 115 2.33 -3.04 1.00
CA ARG A 115 2.71 -3.78 2.20
C ARG A 115 4.06 -4.49 2.00
N GLY A 116 4.96 -4.41 2.99
CA GLY A 116 6.25 -5.10 2.96
C GLY A 116 7.19 -4.61 1.86
N THR A 117 6.95 -3.41 1.30
CA THR A 117 7.86 -2.81 0.32
C THR A 117 9.09 -2.18 0.96
N GLY A 118 10.14 -1.97 0.15
CA GLY A 118 11.32 -1.22 0.55
C GLY A 118 11.17 0.30 0.44
N LEU A 119 9.97 0.82 0.18
CA LEU A 119 9.73 2.26 0.04
C LEU A 119 10.18 3.02 1.28
N THR A 120 11.05 4.02 1.10
CA THR A 120 11.53 4.88 2.18
C THR A 120 10.76 6.20 2.26
N SER A 121 10.16 6.61 1.16
CA SER A 121 9.26 7.76 1.08
C SER A 121 8.27 7.58 -0.05
N ILE A 122 7.13 8.26 0.04
CA ILE A 122 6.13 8.33 -1.02
C ILE A 122 5.41 9.67 -0.97
N THR A 123 5.10 10.20 -2.14
CA THR A 123 4.20 11.36 -2.29
C THR A 123 2.89 10.88 -2.85
N LEU A 124 1.84 10.97 -2.04
CA LEU A 124 0.48 10.66 -2.47
C LEU A 124 -0.09 11.82 -3.29
N THR A 125 -0.79 11.47 -4.37
CA THR A 125 -1.37 12.46 -5.29
C THR A 125 -2.68 13.03 -4.76
N GLU A 126 -2.95 14.28 -5.09
CA GLU A 126 -4.27 14.86 -4.86
C GLU A 126 -5.33 14.07 -5.67
N GLY A 127 -6.49 13.85 -5.06
CA GLY A 127 -7.53 12.96 -5.60
C GLY A 127 -7.68 11.65 -4.84
N ILE A 128 -6.65 11.22 -4.08
CA ILE A 128 -6.76 10.12 -3.14
C ILE A 128 -7.54 10.62 -1.92
N THR A 129 -8.71 10.05 -1.67
CA THR A 129 -9.60 10.43 -0.57
C THR A 129 -9.57 9.46 0.60
N THR A 130 -9.13 8.23 0.35
CA THR A 130 -9.11 7.15 1.34
C THR A 130 -7.79 6.38 1.24
N LEU A 131 -7.18 6.08 2.39
CA LEU A 131 -6.17 5.03 2.52
C LEU A 131 -6.82 3.80 3.13
N GLU A 132 -6.69 2.69 2.42
CA GLU A 132 -7.19 1.39 2.82
C GLU A 132 -6.30 0.74 3.90
N TYR A 133 -6.83 -0.28 4.57
CA TYR A 133 -6.07 -1.03 5.57
C TYR A 133 -4.80 -1.63 4.96
N GLY A 134 -3.73 -1.64 5.75
CA GLY A 134 -2.45 -2.24 5.38
C GLY A 134 -1.73 -1.60 4.20
N THR A 135 -2.22 -0.48 3.63
CA THR A 135 -1.66 0.11 2.39
C THR A 135 -0.14 0.19 2.43
N PHE A 136 0.46 0.58 3.55
CA PHE A 136 1.91 0.68 3.74
C PHE A 136 2.43 -0.19 4.87
N ALA A 137 1.63 -1.11 5.41
CA ALA A 137 2.03 -1.95 6.53
C ALA A 137 3.34 -2.69 6.24
N ASP A 138 4.17 -2.88 7.26
CA ASP A 138 5.45 -3.59 7.16
C ASP A 138 6.46 -2.95 6.15
N SER A 139 6.21 -1.73 5.67
CA SER A 139 7.12 -1.02 4.75
C SER A 139 8.26 -0.31 5.50
N LYS A 140 9.27 0.15 4.75
CA LYS A 140 10.41 0.91 5.27
C LYS A 140 10.21 2.43 5.21
N LEU A 141 8.96 2.90 5.13
CA LEU A 141 8.68 4.33 5.09
C LEU A 141 9.25 5.05 6.30
N ALA A 142 10.10 6.05 6.05
CA ALA A 142 10.60 6.98 7.05
C ALA A 142 9.74 8.25 7.14
N SER A 143 9.09 8.62 6.04
CA SER A 143 8.17 9.75 6.03
C SER A 143 7.09 9.61 4.98
N VAL A 144 5.93 10.23 5.24
CA VAL A 144 4.84 10.34 4.29
C VAL A 144 4.18 11.70 4.40
N LYS A 145 3.80 12.26 3.24
CA LYS A 145 2.95 13.44 3.16
C LYS A 145 1.58 13.03 2.66
N LEU A 146 0.56 13.28 3.47
CA LEU A 146 -0.82 13.01 3.10
C LEU A 146 -1.35 14.11 2.17
N PRO A 147 -2.13 13.79 1.13
CA PRO A 147 -2.72 14.77 0.24
C PRO A 147 -3.86 15.53 0.94
N LYS A 148 -4.14 16.75 0.50
CA LYS A 148 -5.24 17.55 1.06
C LYS A 148 -6.60 16.92 0.84
N SER A 149 -6.75 16.14 -0.22
CA SER A 149 -7.97 15.40 -0.55
C SER A 149 -8.28 14.25 0.40
N LEU A 150 -7.30 13.81 1.22
CA LEU A 150 -7.48 12.64 2.08
C LEU A 150 -8.45 12.97 3.23
N THR A 151 -9.52 12.19 3.31
CA THR A 151 -10.57 12.33 4.34
C THR A 151 -10.61 11.17 5.31
N GLN A 152 -10.14 9.99 4.90
CA GLN A 152 -10.26 8.78 5.70
C GLN A 152 -9.01 7.91 5.59
N ILE A 153 -8.59 7.37 6.74
CA ILE A 153 -7.68 6.23 6.84
C ILE A 153 -8.50 5.14 7.49
N ILE A 154 -8.82 4.08 6.75
CA ILE A 154 -9.72 3.04 7.22
C ILE A 154 -8.97 1.81 7.69
N SER A 155 -9.55 1.14 8.68
CA SER A 155 -9.14 -0.19 9.12
C SER A 155 -10.03 -1.26 8.48
N ARG A 156 -9.59 -2.49 8.53
CA ARG A 156 -10.44 -3.62 8.20
C ARG A 156 -11.60 -3.66 9.21
N SER A 157 -12.84 -3.47 8.74
CA SER A 157 -14.01 -3.73 9.58
C SER A 157 -14.22 -5.24 9.72
N ASP A 158 -14.50 -5.70 10.93
CA ASP A 158 -14.94 -7.07 11.19
C ASP A 158 -16.16 -7.38 10.32
N GLY A 159 -16.01 -8.24 9.33
CA GLY A 159 -17.07 -8.58 8.37
C GLY A 159 -16.71 -8.36 6.90
N TYR A 160 -15.61 -7.69 6.60
CA TYR A 160 -15.11 -7.65 5.24
C TYR A 160 -14.42 -9.01 4.93
N ASN A 161 -15.21 -9.97 4.49
CA ASN A 161 -14.68 -11.04 3.65
C ASN A 161 -14.05 -10.35 2.46
N ALA A 162 -12.73 -10.48 2.28
CA ALA A 162 -12.01 -9.92 1.15
C ALA A 162 -12.81 -10.16 -0.14
N GLY A 163 -13.65 -9.20 -0.48
CA GLY A 163 -14.65 -9.10 -1.53
C GLY A 163 -14.88 -10.35 -2.37
N GLY A 164 -15.52 -11.40 -1.80
CA GLY A 164 -15.93 -12.57 -2.58
C GLY A 164 -14.83 -13.26 -3.38
N LEU A 165 -13.58 -13.18 -2.93
CA LEU A 165 -12.49 -13.88 -3.61
C LEU A 165 -12.71 -15.38 -3.48
N PRO A 166 -12.69 -16.16 -4.59
CA PRO A 166 -12.81 -17.61 -4.55
C PRO A 166 -11.80 -18.21 -3.58
N SER A 167 -12.19 -19.31 -2.88
CA SER A 167 -11.30 -20.01 -1.93
C SER A 167 -9.96 -20.47 -2.53
N GLU A 168 -9.90 -20.61 -3.83
CA GLU A 168 -8.68 -20.87 -4.61
C GLU A 168 -7.66 -19.71 -4.55
N TYR A 169 -8.09 -18.50 -4.21
CA TYR A 169 -7.26 -17.33 -4.01
C TYR A 169 -6.27 -17.49 -2.85
N TYR A 170 -6.65 -18.21 -1.82
CA TYR A 170 -5.82 -18.46 -0.65
C TYR A 170 -4.83 -19.62 -0.85
N LYS A 171 -4.97 -20.40 -1.91
CA LYS A 171 -4.08 -21.57 -2.17
C LYS A 171 -2.66 -21.16 -2.57
N PHE A 172 -2.47 -19.93 -3.05
CA PHE A 172 -1.16 -19.42 -3.48
C PHE A 172 -0.46 -18.53 -2.44
N GLN A 173 -1.15 -18.20 -1.34
CA GLN A 173 -0.55 -17.38 -0.29
C GLN A 173 0.36 -18.25 0.59
N LYS A 174 1.66 -18.28 0.27
CA LYS A 174 2.67 -18.81 1.18
C LYS A 174 2.74 -17.91 2.42
N ASN A 175 2.20 -18.40 3.56
CA ASN A 175 2.41 -17.84 4.92
C ASN A 175 2.00 -16.38 5.15
N VAL A 176 0.99 -15.86 4.47
CA VAL A 176 0.36 -14.63 4.95
C VAL A 176 -0.49 -14.98 6.16
N TYR A 177 0.13 -15.03 7.35
CA TYR A 177 -0.59 -14.89 8.60
C TYR A 177 -1.18 -13.47 8.62
N ILE A 178 -2.30 -13.31 7.95
CA ILE A 178 -3.22 -12.25 8.32
C ILE A 178 -3.77 -12.73 9.65
N ASN A 179 -3.06 -12.43 10.74
CA ASN A 179 -3.69 -12.38 12.05
C ASN A 179 -4.81 -11.37 11.85
N GLY A 180 -6.02 -11.90 11.67
CA GLY A 180 -7.19 -11.10 11.33
C GLY A 180 -7.25 -9.92 12.27
N ASN A 181 -7.59 -8.75 11.77
CA ASN A 181 -7.99 -7.56 12.50
C ASN A 181 -6.93 -6.53 12.93
N GLN A 182 -5.62 -6.66 12.63
CA GLN A 182 -4.61 -5.73 13.16
C GLN A 182 -3.81 -4.96 12.11
N SER A 183 -4.30 -4.74 10.91
CA SER A 183 -3.55 -4.03 9.87
C SER A 183 -4.12 -2.63 9.63
N GLY A 184 -3.63 -1.64 10.36
CA GLY A 184 -3.80 -0.24 9.99
C GLY A 184 -2.95 0.12 8.77
N ALA A 185 -3.22 1.27 8.16
CA ALA A 185 -2.55 1.68 6.92
C ALA A 185 -1.02 1.76 7.03
N PHE A 186 -0.49 2.10 8.22
CA PHE A 186 0.94 2.21 8.54
C PHE A 186 1.38 1.23 9.64
N HIS A 187 0.62 0.16 9.87
CA HIS A 187 0.98 -0.86 10.84
C HIS A 187 2.42 -1.35 10.63
N ASN A 188 3.20 -1.45 11.72
CA ASN A 188 4.58 -1.95 11.71
C ASN A 188 5.52 -1.22 10.73
N CYS A 189 5.27 0.08 10.48
CA CYS A 189 6.21 0.94 9.77
C CYS A 189 7.30 1.40 10.74
N LYS A 190 8.22 0.50 11.10
CA LYS A 190 9.23 0.72 12.16
C LYS A 190 10.18 1.87 11.91
N GLU A 191 10.37 2.24 10.65
CA GLU A 191 11.23 3.33 10.23
C GLU A 191 10.50 4.68 10.17
N LEU A 192 9.18 4.73 10.39
CA LEU A 192 8.38 5.94 10.22
C LEU A 192 8.69 6.96 11.33
N GLU A 193 9.38 8.03 10.96
CA GLU A 193 9.79 9.10 11.86
C GLU A 193 8.79 10.26 11.88
N SER A 194 8.13 10.52 10.74
CA SER A 194 7.22 11.65 10.61
C SER A 194 6.10 11.41 9.60
N ILE A 195 4.93 12.01 9.92
CA ILE A 195 3.78 12.08 9.03
C ILE A 195 3.37 13.53 8.90
N ASN A 196 3.31 14.01 7.67
CA ASN A 196 2.79 15.34 7.40
C ASN A 196 1.32 15.25 7.03
N VAL A 197 0.45 15.62 7.97
CA VAL A 197 -1.01 15.67 7.77
C VAL A 197 -1.51 17.08 7.39
N ASN A 198 -0.60 18.04 7.22
CA ASN A 198 -0.96 19.44 7.01
C ASN A 198 -1.83 19.61 5.75
N GLY A 199 -3.05 20.07 5.98
CA GLY A 199 -4.05 20.31 4.95
C GLY A 199 -4.94 19.11 4.61
N ALA A 200 -4.67 17.91 5.12
CA ALA A 200 -5.61 16.80 5.03
C ALA A 200 -6.81 17.02 5.96
N VAL A 201 -8.02 16.81 5.45
CA VAL A 201 -9.24 17.00 6.22
C VAL A 201 -9.75 15.66 6.76
N LEU A 202 -8.88 14.96 7.52
CA LEU A 202 -9.22 13.65 8.06
C LEU A 202 -10.41 13.75 9.00
N THR A 203 -11.43 12.92 8.73
CA THR A 203 -12.62 12.72 9.57
C THR A 203 -12.64 11.35 10.25
N ALA A 204 -11.82 10.42 9.76
CA ALA A 204 -11.69 9.08 10.34
C ALA A 204 -10.23 8.61 10.31
N LEU A 205 -9.82 7.99 11.41
CA LEU A 205 -8.54 7.33 11.60
C LEU A 205 -8.83 5.90 12.07
N GLY A 206 -8.53 4.92 11.24
CA GLY A 206 -8.83 3.51 11.51
C GLY A 206 -8.08 2.95 12.71
N THR A 207 -8.56 1.81 13.23
CA THR A 207 -7.87 1.05 14.28
C THR A 207 -6.48 0.61 13.80
N TYR A 208 -5.52 0.52 14.72
CA TYR A 208 -4.14 0.09 14.45
C TYR A 208 -3.40 0.91 13.37
N THR A 209 -3.87 2.12 13.01
CA THR A 209 -3.31 2.90 11.89
C THR A 209 -1.80 3.06 12.00
N PHE A 210 -1.27 3.39 13.17
CA PHE A 210 0.16 3.59 13.43
C PHE A 210 0.72 2.57 14.44
N ASN A 211 0.07 1.43 14.60
CA ASN A 211 0.55 0.38 15.50
C ASN A 211 1.98 -0.04 15.14
N GLU A 212 2.86 -0.14 16.15
CA GLU A 212 4.27 -0.50 16.00
C GLU A 212 5.07 0.41 15.05
N CYS A 213 4.76 1.72 15.07
CA CYS A 213 5.60 2.74 14.42
C CYS A 213 6.70 3.20 15.41
N ASP A 214 7.71 2.34 15.63
CA ASP A 214 8.68 2.46 16.72
C ASP A 214 9.46 3.78 16.70
N LYS A 215 9.70 4.39 15.54
CA LYS A 215 10.46 5.64 15.38
C LYS A 215 9.60 6.90 15.32
N LEU A 216 8.27 6.78 15.30
CA LEU A 216 7.38 7.94 15.27
C LEU A 216 7.49 8.73 16.57
N ARG A 217 8.00 9.98 16.51
CA ARG A 217 8.27 10.80 17.69
C ARG A 217 7.12 11.73 18.04
N SER A 218 6.45 12.24 17.05
CA SER A 218 5.32 13.15 17.23
C SER A 218 4.38 13.12 16.03
N ILE A 219 3.13 13.45 16.29
CA ILE A 219 2.16 13.68 15.22
C ILE A 219 1.26 14.86 15.60
N ASP A 220 1.09 15.78 14.65
CA ASP A 220 0.18 16.90 14.79
C ASP A 220 -1.09 16.66 13.97
N LEU A 221 -2.20 16.36 14.67
CA LEU A 221 -3.52 16.14 14.09
C LEU A 221 -4.43 17.38 14.26
N SER A 222 -3.91 18.50 14.77
CA SER A 222 -4.71 19.70 15.12
C SER A 222 -5.51 20.27 13.95
N SER A 223 -5.00 20.12 12.72
CA SER A 223 -5.65 20.61 11.50
C SER A 223 -6.75 19.67 10.97
N THR A 224 -6.91 18.49 11.55
CA THR A 224 -7.90 17.48 11.12
C THR A 224 -9.30 17.75 11.72
N LYS A 225 -10.27 16.95 11.30
CA LYS A 225 -11.66 16.98 11.83
C LYS A 225 -12.02 15.67 12.52
N LEU A 226 -11.03 15.00 13.10
CA LEU A 226 -11.26 13.76 13.83
C LEU A 226 -12.15 14.02 15.06
N GLU A 227 -13.17 13.19 15.22
CA GLU A 227 -14.01 13.18 16.44
C GLU A 227 -13.60 12.06 17.40
N GLU A 228 -12.85 11.08 16.90
CA GLU A 228 -12.37 9.94 17.68
C GLU A 228 -10.94 9.58 17.30
N ILE A 229 -10.14 9.21 18.29
CA ILE A 229 -8.90 8.47 18.09
C ILE A 229 -9.24 6.99 18.28
N SER A 230 -9.19 6.23 17.21
CA SER A 230 -9.66 4.85 17.20
C SER A 230 -8.83 3.93 18.10
N ALA A 231 -9.40 2.78 18.44
CA ALA A 231 -8.74 1.78 19.28
C ALA A 231 -7.39 1.35 18.70
N TYR A 232 -6.37 1.25 19.57
CA TYR A 232 -5.02 0.82 19.23
C TYR A 232 -4.34 1.64 18.11
N ALA A 233 -4.82 2.85 17.81
CA ALA A 233 -4.32 3.67 16.69
C ALA A 233 -2.81 3.95 16.79
N PHE A 234 -2.28 4.11 18.00
CA PHE A 234 -0.86 4.34 18.31
C PHE A 234 -0.32 3.28 19.28
N TYR A 235 -0.77 2.05 19.19
CA TYR A 235 -0.31 0.97 20.05
C TYR A 235 1.20 0.70 19.79
N SER A 236 2.00 0.63 20.87
CA SER A 236 3.45 0.30 20.79
C SER A 236 4.25 1.21 19.85
N CYS A 237 4.05 2.54 19.93
CA CYS A 237 4.90 3.52 19.27
C CYS A 237 5.98 3.97 20.26
N ASP A 238 7.07 3.21 20.40
CA ASP A 238 8.03 3.32 21.49
C ASP A 238 8.70 4.71 21.63
N SER A 239 8.88 5.41 20.51
CA SER A 239 9.49 6.75 20.50
C SER A 239 8.47 7.91 20.57
N LEU A 240 7.17 7.62 20.59
CA LEU A 240 6.14 8.65 20.53
C LEU A 240 6.10 9.47 21.83
N ARG A 241 6.36 10.78 21.72
CA ARG A 241 6.42 11.72 22.86
C ARG A 241 5.19 12.61 22.94
N THR A 242 4.71 13.09 21.77
CA THR A 242 3.62 14.06 21.72
C THR A 242 2.64 13.75 20.61
N VAL A 243 1.36 13.93 20.93
CA VAL A 243 0.27 13.92 19.93
C VAL A 243 -0.57 15.18 20.15
N THR A 244 -0.74 15.99 19.10
CA THR A 244 -1.62 17.14 19.16
C THR A 244 -2.95 16.80 18.50
N PHE A 245 -4.05 16.92 19.26
CA PHE A 245 -5.39 16.60 18.77
C PHE A 245 -6.11 17.84 18.21
N PRO A 246 -7.04 17.64 17.27
CA PRO A 246 -7.99 18.69 16.90
C PRO A 246 -9.00 18.91 18.05
N ALA A 247 -9.54 20.13 18.13
CA ALA A 247 -10.57 20.46 19.13
C ALA A 247 -11.88 19.67 18.96
N THR A 248 -12.02 18.93 17.86
CA THR A 248 -13.20 18.09 17.55
C THR A 248 -13.18 16.72 18.22
N VAL A 249 -12.06 16.27 18.79
CA VAL A 249 -11.95 14.94 19.43
C VAL A 249 -12.84 14.88 20.67
N LYS A 250 -13.74 13.90 20.68
CA LYS A 250 -14.71 13.61 21.77
C LYS A 250 -14.37 12.34 22.53
N SER A 251 -13.62 11.43 21.90
CA SER A 251 -13.28 10.12 22.49
C SER A 251 -11.93 9.60 22.05
N ILE A 252 -11.33 8.80 22.94
CA ILE A 252 -10.10 8.05 22.67
C ILE A 252 -10.44 6.57 22.88
N GLY A 253 -10.26 5.78 21.86
CA GLY A 253 -10.60 4.36 21.83
C GLY A 253 -9.69 3.51 22.73
N GLN A 254 -10.14 2.28 22.95
CA GLN A 254 -9.45 1.31 23.79
C GLN A 254 -8.01 1.12 23.37
N GLY A 255 -7.06 1.25 24.32
CA GLY A 255 -5.65 0.98 24.08
C GLY A 255 -4.99 1.85 23.02
N ALA A 256 -5.60 3.00 22.65
CA ALA A 256 -5.09 3.87 21.59
C ALA A 256 -3.61 4.24 21.76
N PHE A 257 -3.15 4.36 23.01
CA PHE A 257 -1.77 4.69 23.36
C PHE A 257 -1.10 3.61 24.24
N TYR A 258 -1.58 2.38 24.20
CA TYR A 258 -1.04 1.30 25.01
C TYR A 258 0.40 0.97 24.58
N TYR A 259 1.30 0.71 25.53
CA TYR A 259 2.73 0.48 25.33
C TYR A 259 3.54 1.67 24.73
N ASN A 260 3.15 2.91 24.95
CA ASN A 260 3.93 4.10 24.57
C ASN A 260 4.78 4.57 25.74
N GLN A 261 6.00 4.01 25.89
CA GLN A 261 6.86 4.25 27.04
C GLN A 261 7.46 5.68 27.09
N SER A 262 7.55 6.34 25.94
CA SER A 262 8.14 7.69 25.81
C SER A 262 7.09 8.82 25.82
N LEU A 263 5.80 8.51 25.99
CA LEU A 263 4.73 9.50 25.84
C LEU A 263 4.77 10.52 27.02
N GLU A 264 4.95 11.80 26.68
CA GLU A 264 5.07 12.91 27.62
C GLU A 264 3.79 13.75 27.69
N SER A 265 3.06 13.90 26.57
CA SER A 265 1.83 14.70 26.52
C SER A 265 0.90 14.29 25.38
N LEU A 266 -0.38 14.55 25.62
CA LEU A 266 -1.49 14.36 24.66
C LEU A 266 -2.27 15.66 24.50
#